data_d7914a121d36e46c3d6fcd0acefd1c4a
#
_entry.id   d7914a121d36e46c3d6fcd0acefd1c4a
#
_cell.length_a   1.000
_cell.length_b   1.000
_cell.length_c   1.000
_cell.angle_alpha   90.00
_cell.angle_beta   90.00
_cell.angle_gamma   90.00
#
_symmetry.space_group_name_H-M   'P 1'
#
loop_
_entity.id
_entity.type
_entity.pdbx_description
1 polymer ?
#
loop_
_entity_poly.entity_id
_entity_poly.type
_entity_poly.pdbx_seq_one_letter_code
_entity_poly.pdbx_strand_id
1 'polypeptide(L)'
;MARRHLDRARREGEPREAGLARSALGDWWDLPDAPVAVLLVRAAIRQHGHDFTGALADLDRAVSADSRNVQAWLSRAAIQQTTGQLRAAADSCRRVVALSDHDAGHVCLADLASMQGDQGALDRIARRLEGRHIGAAATGWILTVQAEMAERLGRNAAAEALFRVAADTAAGSYARVAYADFLLAHDRAGEVDALLATAPPTDAVLLRRALALQRTQDLRAAAVVAELRRRLAPPMGEVGTLHLREMARFSLEVEGDARTALDLATRNWSLQKEPADALLLAAAARAAGQPRAAAPVREFIRDPGLFDVRLHELLE
;
A
#
# COMPACT_ATOMS: atom_id res chain seq x y z
N MET A 1 -9.39 -17.75 -15.49
CA MET A 1 -8.03 -18.24 -15.20
C MET A 1 -7.15 -17.08 -14.73
N ALA A 2 -6.98 -16.00 -15.46
CA ALA A 2 -6.14 -14.86 -15.13
C ALA A 2 -6.35 -14.29 -13.69
N ARG A 3 -7.62 -14.10 -13.27
CA ARG A 3 -7.94 -13.64 -11.90
C ARG A 3 -7.38 -14.57 -10.82
N ARG A 4 -7.46 -15.91 -11.00
CA ARG A 4 -6.94 -16.88 -10.03
C ARG A 4 -5.41 -16.77 -9.86
N HIS A 5 -4.69 -16.58 -10.96
CA HIS A 5 -3.25 -16.34 -10.92
C HIS A 5 -2.92 -15.02 -10.23
N LEU A 6 -3.64 -13.94 -10.51
CA LEU A 6 -3.45 -12.66 -9.85
C LEU A 6 -3.73 -12.74 -8.34
N ASP A 7 -4.81 -13.44 -7.94
CA ASP A 7 -5.14 -13.64 -6.53
C ASP A 7 -4.06 -14.45 -5.81
N ARG A 8 -3.43 -15.42 -6.50
CA ARG A 8 -2.29 -16.17 -5.95
C ARG A 8 -1.05 -15.31 -5.86
N ALA A 9 -0.72 -14.52 -6.89
CA ALA A 9 0.39 -13.56 -6.86
C ALA A 9 0.31 -12.64 -5.64
N ARG A 10 -0.89 -12.12 -5.36
CA ARG A 10 -1.12 -11.22 -4.21
C ARG A 10 -1.01 -11.92 -2.85
N ARG A 11 -1.49 -13.17 -2.75
CA ARG A 11 -1.48 -13.90 -1.48
C ARG A 11 -0.12 -14.49 -1.14
N GLU A 12 0.58 -15.02 -2.14
CA GLU A 12 1.80 -15.80 -1.96
C GLU A 12 3.07 -14.97 -2.26
N GLY A 13 2.90 -13.79 -2.88
CA GLY A 13 4.04 -12.94 -3.29
C GLY A 13 4.89 -13.56 -4.38
N GLU A 14 4.27 -14.42 -5.25
CA GLU A 14 4.98 -15.15 -6.31
C GLU A 14 4.95 -14.36 -7.64
N PRO A 15 6.08 -13.74 -8.08
CA PRO A 15 6.13 -12.92 -9.30
C PRO A 15 5.71 -13.69 -10.57
N ARG A 16 5.99 -15.00 -10.63
CA ARG A 16 5.60 -15.86 -11.76
C ARG A 16 4.09 -15.89 -11.98
N GLU A 17 3.31 -15.85 -10.92
CA GLU A 17 1.84 -15.87 -10.99
C GLU A 17 1.29 -14.62 -11.69
N ALA A 18 1.92 -13.46 -11.53
CA ALA A 18 1.55 -12.26 -12.28
C ALA A 18 1.81 -12.42 -13.78
N GLY A 19 2.92 -13.03 -14.18
CA GLY A 19 3.22 -13.39 -15.56
C GLY A 19 2.21 -14.40 -16.13
N LEU A 20 1.82 -15.41 -15.37
CA LEU A 20 0.79 -16.37 -15.76
C LEU A 20 -0.58 -15.72 -15.89
N ALA A 21 -0.91 -14.74 -15.01
CA ALA A 21 -2.14 -13.96 -15.11
C ALA A 21 -2.20 -13.18 -16.43
N ARG A 22 -1.10 -12.54 -16.83
CA ARG A 22 -0.97 -11.85 -18.11
C ARG A 22 -1.13 -12.80 -19.29
N SER A 23 -0.38 -13.92 -19.29
CA SER A 23 -0.43 -14.92 -20.35
C SER A 23 -1.81 -15.55 -20.51
N ALA A 24 -2.56 -15.70 -19.41
CA ALA A 24 -3.91 -16.26 -19.43
C ALA A 24 -4.97 -15.32 -20.07
N LEU A 25 -4.63 -14.04 -20.31
CA LEU A 25 -5.48 -13.15 -21.10
C LEU A 25 -5.28 -13.32 -22.60
N GLY A 26 -4.13 -13.86 -23.05
CA GLY A 26 -3.85 -14.06 -24.48
C GLY A 26 -4.07 -12.79 -25.29
N ASP A 27 -4.76 -12.90 -26.42
CA ASP A 27 -5.05 -11.79 -27.35
C ASP A 27 -5.82 -10.63 -26.69
N TRP A 28 -6.55 -10.90 -25.59
CA TRP A 28 -7.23 -9.85 -24.81
C TRP A 28 -6.29 -8.84 -24.16
N TRP A 29 -4.99 -9.20 -24.02
CA TRP A 29 -4.02 -8.29 -23.41
C TRP A 29 -3.81 -7.03 -24.24
N ASP A 30 -3.73 -7.17 -25.55
CA ASP A 30 -3.42 -6.06 -26.46
C ASP A 30 -4.69 -5.47 -27.10
N LEU A 31 -5.87 -6.07 -26.90
CA LEU A 31 -7.11 -5.60 -27.51
C LEU A 31 -7.60 -4.29 -26.83
N PRO A 32 -7.66 -3.16 -27.59
CA PRO A 32 -8.07 -1.87 -27.03
C PRO A 32 -9.51 -1.88 -26.48
N ASP A 33 -10.44 -2.50 -27.20
CA ASP A 33 -11.87 -2.54 -26.89
C ASP A 33 -12.26 -3.85 -26.20
N ALA A 34 -11.41 -4.32 -25.29
CA ALA A 34 -11.72 -5.52 -24.50
C ALA A 34 -12.96 -5.29 -23.61
N PRO A 35 -13.76 -6.37 -23.35
CA PRO A 35 -14.89 -6.27 -22.44
C PRO A 35 -14.48 -5.72 -21.05
N VAL A 36 -15.40 -5.02 -20.37
CA VAL A 36 -15.15 -4.39 -19.05
C VAL A 36 -14.53 -5.37 -18.04
N ALA A 37 -15.00 -6.63 -18.00
CA ALA A 37 -14.45 -7.64 -17.11
C ALA A 37 -12.96 -7.95 -17.39
N VAL A 38 -12.54 -7.89 -18.63
CA VAL A 38 -11.14 -8.07 -19.06
C VAL A 38 -10.32 -6.82 -18.71
N LEU A 39 -10.84 -5.62 -19.00
CA LEU A 39 -10.21 -4.35 -18.66
C LEU A 39 -9.91 -4.27 -17.15
N LEU A 40 -10.83 -4.69 -16.30
CA LEU A 40 -10.64 -4.73 -14.84
C LEU A 40 -9.51 -5.69 -14.42
N VAL A 41 -9.45 -6.88 -15.01
CA VAL A 41 -8.39 -7.85 -14.69
C VAL A 41 -7.05 -7.37 -15.22
N ARG A 42 -7.01 -6.81 -16.43
CA ARG A 42 -5.80 -6.25 -17.05
C ARG A 42 -5.26 -5.07 -16.24
N ALA A 43 -6.14 -4.15 -15.81
CA ALA A 43 -5.79 -3.04 -14.93
C ALA A 43 -5.18 -3.55 -13.60
N ALA A 44 -5.77 -4.59 -13.02
CA ALA A 44 -5.27 -5.17 -11.78
C ALA A 44 -3.91 -5.88 -11.93
N ILE A 45 -3.64 -6.50 -13.09
CA ILE A 45 -2.31 -7.06 -13.42
C ILE A 45 -1.29 -5.94 -13.62
N ARG A 46 -1.65 -4.88 -14.37
CA ARG A 46 -0.81 -3.71 -14.58
C ARG A 46 -0.49 -2.99 -13.27
N GLN A 47 -1.49 -2.79 -12.41
CA GLN A 47 -1.29 -2.23 -11.07
C GLN A 47 -0.29 -3.07 -10.25
N HIS A 48 -0.42 -4.39 -10.28
CA HIS A 48 0.51 -5.29 -9.59
C HIS A 48 1.94 -5.16 -10.12
N GLY A 49 2.10 -4.89 -11.42
CA GLY A 49 3.38 -4.61 -12.06
C GLY A 49 3.83 -3.15 -12.00
N HIS A 50 3.15 -2.29 -11.24
CA HIS A 50 3.39 -0.83 -11.14
C HIS A 50 3.26 -0.06 -12.46
N ASP A 51 2.63 -0.64 -13.49
CA ASP A 51 2.17 0.08 -14.68
C ASP A 51 0.86 0.82 -14.36
N PHE A 52 0.95 1.86 -13.53
CA PHE A 52 -0.22 2.64 -13.10
C PHE A 52 -0.85 3.42 -14.26
N THR A 53 -0.04 3.90 -15.19
CA THR A 53 -0.54 4.61 -16.37
C THR A 53 -1.39 3.71 -17.26
N GLY A 54 -0.90 2.52 -17.57
CA GLY A 54 -1.66 1.55 -18.34
C GLY A 54 -2.90 1.04 -17.60
N ALA A 55 -2.80 0.89 -16.28
CA ALA A 55 -3.93 0.49 -15.44
C ALA A 55 -5.04 1.55 -15.44
N LEU A 56 -4.70 2.84 -15.28
CA LEU A 56 -5.67 3.94 -15.36
C LEU A 56 -6.32 4.03 -16.74
N ALA A 57 -5.55 3.86 -17.83
CA ALA A 57 -6.10 3.86 -19.18
C ALA A 57 -7.15 2.75 -19.40
N ASP A 58 -6.92 1.55 -18.85
CA ASP A 58 -7.91 0.47 -18.90
C ASP A 58 -9.15 0.79 -18.06
N LEU A 59 -8.96 1.39 -16.87
CA LEU A 59 -10.07 1.76 -16.01
C LEU A 59 -10.88 2.92 -16.58
N ASP A 60 -10.25 3.88 -17.26
CA ASP A 60 -10.95 4.96 -17.97
C ASP A 60 -11.83 4.41 -19.09
N ARG A 61 -11.34 3.41 -19.84
CA ARG A 61 -12.17 2.69 -20.83
C ARG A 61 -13.31 1.92 -20.14
N ALA A 62 -13.03 1.24 -19.02
CA ALA A 62 -14.03 0.48 -18.29
C ALA A 62 -15.18 1.37 -17.79
N VAL A 63 -14.89 2.54 -17.19
CA VAL A 63 -15.92 3.47 -16.71
C VAL A 63 -16.63 4.21 -17.85
N SER A 64 -15.99 4.36 -19.01
CA SER A 64 -16.61 4.90 -20.20
C SER A 64 -17.61 3.93 -20.83
N ALA A 65 -17.26 2.63 -20.84
CA ALA A 65 -18.13 1.57 -21.35
C ALA A 65 -19.29 1.23 -20.39
N ASP A 66 -19.02 1.27 -19.07
CA ASP A 66 -20.01 1.03 -18.02
C ASP A 66 -19.80 2.02 -16.86
N SER A 67 -20.43 3.19 -16.98
CA SER A 67 -20.34 4.26 -15.98
C SER A 67 -20.96 3.92 -14.62
N ARG A 68 -21.69 2.80 -14.51
CA ARG A 68 -22.29 2.31 -13.27
C ARG A 68 -21.44 1.23 -12.58
N ASN A 69 -20.30 0.87 -13.14
CA ASN A 69 -19.44 -0.17 -12.59
C ASN A 69 -18.70 0.32 -11.35
N VAL A 70 -19.23 -0.02 -10.19
CA VAL A 70 -18.65 0.36 -8.87
C VAL A 70 -17.21 -0.13 -8.71
N GLN A 71 -16.91 -1.36 -9.16
CA GLN A 71 -15.55 -1.91 -9.05
C GLN A 71 -14.54 -1.14 -9.90
N ALA A 72 -14.93 -0.70 -11.10
CA ALA A 72 -14.06 0.12 -11.94
C ALA A 72 -13.71 1.45 -11.26
N TRP A 73 -14.70 2.13 -10.69
CA TRP A 73 -14.48 3.39 -9.96
C TRP A 73 -13.64 3.20 -8.69
N LEU A 74 -13.85 2.14 -7.91
CA LEU A 74 -13.03 1.82 -6.73
C LEU A 74 -11.57 1.54 -7.11
N SER A 75 -11.36 0.72 -8.15
CA SER A 75 -10.00 0.42 -8.62
C SER A 75 -9.29 1.66 -9.15
N ARG A 76 -10.03 2.54 -9.86
CA ARG A 76 -9.52 3.81 -10.35
C ARG A 76 -9.13 4.74 -9.21
N ALA A 77 -9.98 4.87 -8.19
CA ALA A 77 -9.70 5.67 -7.00
C ALA A 77 -8.44 5.19 -6.27
N ALA A 78 -8.30 3.87 -6.08
CA ALA A 78 -7.13 3.29 -5.42
C ALA A 78 -5.83 3.62 -6.16
N ILE A 79 -5.78 3.48 -7.50
CA ILE A 79 -4.58 3.80 -8.28
C ILE A 79 -4.30 5.32 -8.28
N GLN A 80 -5.35 6.15 -8.37
CA GLN A 80 -5.20 7.60 -8.29
C GLN A 80 -4.64 8.03 -6.93
N GLN A 81 -5.06 7.39 -5.83
CA GLN A 81 -4.53 7.63 -4.50
C GLN A 81 -3.06 7.20 -4.42
N THR A 82 -2.72 5.98 -4.85
CA THR A 82 -1.35 5.47 -4.88
C THR A 82 -0.41 6.38 -5.69
N THR A 83 -0.89 6.97 -6.78
CA THR A 83 -0.10 7.87 -7.63
C THR A 83 -0.14 9.34 -7.22
N GLY A 84 -0.76 9.66 -6.09
CA GLY A 84 -0.83 11.02 -5.52
C GLY A 84 -1.85 11.94 -6.21
N GLN A 85 -2.75 11.41 -7.04
CA GLN A 85 -3.82 12.16 -7.70
C GLN A 85 -5.03 12.29 -6.76
N LEU A 86 -4.84 12.86 -5.56
CA LEU A 86 -5.81 12.80 -4.46
C LEU A 86 -7.17 13.43 -4.81
N ARG A 87 -7.19 14.53 -5.58
CA ARG A 87 -8.43 15.18 -6.03
C ARG A 87 -9.23 14.25 -6.96
N ALA A 88 -8.56 13.64 -7.94
CA ALA A 88 -9.17 12.70 -8.87
C ALA A 88 -9.66 11.42 -8.15
N ALA A 89 -8.91 10.94 -7.16
CA ALA A 89 -9.32 9.84 -6.30
C ALA A 89 -10.63 10.17 -5.55
N ALA A 90 -10.73 11.38 -4.98
CA ALA A 90 -11.95 11.83 -4.32
C ALA A 90 -13.15 11.91 -5.28
N ASP A 91 -12.94 12.35 -6.54
CA ASP A 91 -14.00 12.33 -7.56
C ASP A 91 -14.49 10.91 -7.86
N SER A 92 -13.55 9.97 -8.01
CA SER A 92 -13.87 8.56 -8.23
C SER A 92 -14.62 7.95 -7.04
N CYS A 93 -14.22 8.25 -5.79
CA CYS A 93 -14.91 7.76 -4.58
C CYS A 93 -16.31 8.39 -4.44
N ARG A 94 -16.49 9.70 -4.75
CA ARG A 94 -17.81 10.34 -4.79
C ARG A 94 -18.73 9.65 -5.81
N ARG A 95 -18.17 9.22 -6.94
CA ARG A 95 -18.95 8.49 -7.94
C ARG A 95 -19.45 7.15 -7.41
N VAL A 96 -18.60 6.41 -6.67
CA VAL A 96 -19.01 5.16 -6.00
C VAL A 96 -20.17 5.40 -5.05
N VAL A 97 -20.07 6.41 -4.19
CA VAL A 97 -21.14 6.77 -3.23
C VAL A 97 -22.44 7.11 -3.96
N ALA A 98 -22.37 7.91 -5.03
CA ALA A 98 -23.54 8.31 -5.81
C ALA A 98 -24.23 7.14 -6.53
N LEU A 99 -23.48 6.08 -6.88
CA LEU A 99 -24.02 4.93 -7.59
C LEU A 99 -24.73 3.92 -6.68
N SER A 100 -24.26 3.72 -5.48
CA SER A 100 -24.71 2.60 -4.64
C SER A 100 -24.65 2.82 -3.12
N ASP A 101 -24.32 4.03 -2.65
CA ASP A 101 -24.07 4.30 -1.22
C ASP A 101 -23.12 3.27 -0.57
N HIS A 102 -22.15 2.78 -1.34
CA HIS A 102 -21.27 1.68 -0.97
C HIS A 102 -20.27 2.10 0.12
N ASP A 103 -20.16 1.30 1.19
CA ASP A 103 -19.31 1.62 2.34
C ASP A 103 -17.84 1.88 1.96
N ALA A 104 -17.29 1.14 0.99
CA ALA A 104 -15.94 1.37 0.50
C ALA A 104 -15.75 2.77 -0.12
N GLY A 105 -16.77 3.35 -0.75
CA GLY A 105 -16.71 4.71 -1.26
C GLY A 105 -16.62 5.74 -0.13
N HIS A 106 -17.37 5.53 0.95
CA HIS A 106 -17.32 6.40 2.13
C HIS A 106 -15.99 6.26 2.89
N VAL A 107 -15.46 5.03 3.02
CA VAL A 107 -14.14 4.78 3.61
C VAL A 107 -13.05 5.48 2.79
N CYS A 108 -13.09 5.36 1.47
CA CYS A 108 -12.17 6.05 0.57
C CYS A 108 -12.20 7.58 0.77
N LEU A 109 -13.38 8.19 0.84
CA LEU A 109 -13.52 9.64 1.08
C LEU A 109 -13.00 10.05 2.45
N ALA A 110 -13.24 9.24 3.48
CA ALA A 110 -12.76 9.50 4.84
C ALA A 110 -11.24 9.40 4.91
N ASP A 111 -10.64 8.39 4.26
CA ASP A 111 -9.19 8.23 4.21
C ASP A 111 -8.53 9.44 3.51
N LEU A 112 -9.03 9.84 2.35
CA LEU A 112 -8.57 11.04 1.65
C LEU A 112 -8.73 12.31 2.48
N ALA A 113 -9.83 12.47 3.23
CA ALA A 113 -10.03 13.60 4.13
C ALA A 113 -9.01 13.59 5.28
N SER A 114 -8.69 12.41 5.84
CA SER A 114 -7.65 12.28 6.86
C SER A 114 -6.26 12.62 6.32
N MET A 115 -5.96 12.27 5.05
CA MET A 115 -4.73 12.68 4.36
C MET A 115 -4.65 14.21 4.21
N GLN A 116 -5.77 14.92 4.20
CA GLN A 116 -5.81 16.38 4.18
C GLN A 116 -5.88 17.02 5.57
N GLY A 117 -5.68 16.23 6.63
CA GLY A 117 -5.62 16.70 8.02
C GLY A 117 -6.98 16.84 8.70
N ASP A 118 -8.06 16.30 8.11
CA ASP A 118 -9.38 16.33 8.74
C ASP A 118 -9.44 15.39 9.95
N GLN A 119 -9.31 15.98 11.14
CA GLN A 119 -9.29 15.27 12.42
C GLN A 119 -10.61 14.54 12.74
N GLY A 120 -11.72 14.98 12.16
CA GLY A 120 -13.04 14.37 12.37
C GLY A 120 -13.37 13.24 11.40
N ALA A 121 -12.54 12.98 10.39
CA ALA A 121 -12.83 12.01 9.33
C ALA A 121 -13.01 10.58 9.89
N LEU A 122 -12.12 10.17 10.80
CA LEU A 122 -12.17 8.85 11.45
C LEU A 122 -13.48 8.65 12.23
N ASP A 123 -13.87 9.62 13.04
CA ASP A 123 -15.07 9.51 13.90
C ASP A 123 -16.35 9.51 13.05
N ARG A 124 -16.35 10.26 11.95
CA ARG A 124 -17.50 10.28 11.03
C ARG A 124 -17.69 8.94 10.32
N ILE A 125 -16.60 8.32 9.83
CA ILE A 125 -16.72 7.02 9.17
C ILE A 125 -17.03 5.91 10.17
N ALA A 126 -16.49 5.95 11.37
CA ALA A 126 -16.80 4.98 12.43
C ALA A 126 -18.31 4.98 12.76
N ARG A 127 -18.91 6.16 13.02
CA ARG A 127 -20.35 6.30 13.25
C ARG A 127 -21.20 5.84 12.08
N ARG A 128 -20.75 6.11 10.82
CA ARG A 128 -21.49 5.67 9.63
C ARG A 128 -21.55 4.14 9.52
N LEU A 129 -20.49 3.45 9.90
CA LEU A 129 -20.38 2.00 9.79
C LEU A 129 -20.98 1.25 10.99
N GLU A 130 -21.34 1.96 12.05
CA GLU A 130 -21.94 1.38 13.25
C GLU A 130 -23.25 0.65 12.91
N GLY A 131 -23.37 -0.60 13.37
CA GLY A 131 -24.53 -1.45 13.12
C GLY A 131 -24.70 -1.96 11.68
N ARG A 132 -23.77 -1.65 10.76
CA ARG A 132 -23.84 -2.15 9.39
C ARG A 132 -23.28 -3.57 9.29
N HIS A 133 -23.97 -4.40 8.52
CA HIS A 133 -23.50 -5.76 8.23
C HIS A 133 -22.48 -5.72 7.09
N ILE A 134 -21.21 -5.88 7.42
CA ILE A 134 -20.09 -5.87 6.48
C ILE A 134 -19.47 -7.27 6.46
N GLY A 135 -19.24 -7.84 5.27
CA GLY A 135 -18.60 -9.15 5.14
C GLY A 135 -17.16 -9.15 5.68
N ALA A 136 -16.71 -10.28 6.25
CA ALA A 136 -15.45 -10.38 6.98
C ALA A 136 -14.21 -9.84 6.23
N ALA A 137 -14.10 -10.12 4.92
CA ALA A 137 -12.97 -9.62 4.12
C ALA A 137 -12.97 -8.10 3.98
N ALA A 138 -14.14 -7.49 3.80
CA ALA A 138 -14.28 -6.03 3.72
C ALA A 138 -14.06 -5.39 5.08
N THR A 139 -14.51 -6.03 6.17
CA THR A 139 -14.31 -5.57 7.56
C THR A 139 -12.82 -5.41 7.86
N GLY A 140 -12.01 -6.43 7.57
CA GLY A 140 -10.57 -6.37 7.83
C GLY A 140 -9.87 -5.24 7.07
N TRP A 141 -10.21 -5.05 5.79
CA TRP A 141 -9.69 -3.93 5.02
C TRP A 141 -10.12 -2.57 5.59
N ILE A 142 -11.41 -2.41 5.91
CA ILE A 142 -11.94 -1.16 6.47
C ILE A 142 -11.26 -0.82 7.80
N LEU A 143 -11.12 -1.79 8.69
CA LEU A 143 -10.45 -1.59 9.98
C LEU A 143 -8.98 -1.22 9.80
N THR A 144 -8.28 -1.83 8.83
CA THR A 144 -6.89 -1.47 8.53
C THR A 144 -6.78 -0.02 8.05
N VAL A 145 -7.64 0.40 7.11
CA VAL A 145 -7.66 1.79 6.64
C VAL A 145 -7.97 2.77 7.78
N GLN A 146 -8.94 2.46 8.65
CA GLN A 146 -9.24 3.28 9.82
C GLN A 146 -8.07 3.34 10.81
N ALA A 147 -7.33 2.25 10.98
CA ALA A 147 -6.13 2.22 11.82
C ALA A 147 -5.02 3.11 11.25
N GLU A 148 -4.77 3.04 9.94
CA GLU A 148 -3.82 3.89 9.23
C GLU A 148 -4.23 5.39 9.30
N MET A 149 -5.53 5.69 9.19
CA MET A 149 -6.06 7.04 9.42
C MET A 149 -5.76 7.52 10.84
N ALA A 150 -6.03 6.67 11.85
CA ALA A 150 -5.80 7.00 13.25
C ALA A 150 -4.32 7.27 13.54
N GLU A 151 -3.43 6.43 13.04
CA GLU A 151 -1.97 6.59 13.16
C GLU A 151 -1.49 7.90 12.53
N ARG A 152 -1.93 8.19 11.30
CA ARG A 152 -1.61 9.42 10.57
C ARG A 152 -2.06 10.68 11.31
N LEU A 153 -3.17 10.59 12.02
CA LEU A 153 -3.73 11.66 12.83
C LEU A 153 -3.14 11.72 14.26
N GLY A 154 -2.17 10.87 14.60
CA GLY A 154 -1.54 10.81 15.92
C GLY A 154 -2.39 10.13 17.01
N ARG A 155 -3.48 9.44 16.63
CA ARG A 155 -4.38 8.74 17.56
C ARG A 155 -3.91 7.30 17.81
N ASN A 156 -2.70 7.12 18.33
CA ASN A 156 -2.02 5.83 18.40
C ASN A 156 -2.78 4.75 19.17
N ALA A 157 -3.46 5.09 20.27
CA ALA A 157 -4.27 4.12 21.01
C ALA A 157 -5.46 3.59 20.18
N ALA A 158 -6.11 4.46 19.40
CA ALA A 158 -7.19 4.06 18.50
C ALA A 158 -6.64 3.24 17.31
N ALA A 159 -5.50 3.63 16.76
CA ALA A 159 -4.82 2.90 15.71
C ALA A 159 -4.51 1.47 16.14
N GLU A 160 -3.91 1.28 17.30
CA GLU A 160 -3.59 -0.05 17.84
C GLU A 160 -4.82 -0.92 18.05
N ALA A 161 -5.87 -0.37 18.65
CA ALA A 161 -7.12 -1.11 18.87
C ALA A 161 -7.72 -1.62 17.54
N LEU A 162 -7.71 -0.78 16.51
CA LEU A 162 -8.20 -1.11 15.17
C LEU A 162 -7.30 -2.13 14.47
N PHE A 163 -5.97 -1.95 14.50
CA PHE A 163 -5.00 -2.89 13.92
C PHE A 163 -5.12 -4.29 14.54
N ARG A 164 -5.27 -4.37 15.86
CA ARG A 164 -5.43 -5.67 16.55
C ARG A 164 -6.64 -6.43 16.04
N VAL A 165 -7.79 -5.78 15.94
CA VAL A 165 -9.00 -6.41 15.42
C VAL A 165 -8.86 -6.73 13.92
N ALA A 166 -8.25 -5.85 13.13
CA ALA A 166 -8.03 -6.08 11.71
C ALA A 166 -7.13 -7.31 11.44
N ALA A 167 -6.05 -7.48 12.22
CA ALA A 167 -5.11 -8.59 12.10
C ALA A 167 -5.73 -9.96 12.39
N ASP A 168 -6.79 -10.02 13.20
CA ASP A 168 -7.53 -11.24 13.53
C ASP A 168 -8.60 -11.58 12.49
N THR A 169 -8.86 -10.68 11.53
CA THR A 169 -9.83 -10.93 10.47
C THR A 169 -9.23 -11.75 9.32
N ALA A 170 -10.08 -12.28 8.46
CA ALA A 170 -9.66 -12.99 7.24
C ALA A 170 -9.06 -12.07 6.13
N ALA A 171 -8.66 -10.84 6.48
CA ALA A 171 -8.16 -9.83 5.53
C ALA A 171 -6.76 -10.13 4.93
N GLY A 172 -6.22 -11.33 5.17
CA GLY A 172 -4.92 -11.74 4.62
C GLY A 172 -3.71 -11.11 5.33
N SER A 173 -2.56 -11.10 4.66
CA SER A 173 -1.31 -10.59 5.21
C SER A 173 -1.26 -9.07 5.34
N TYR A 174 -2.06 -8.32 4.57
CA TYR A 174 -2.01 -6.85 4.55
C TYR A 174 -2.23 -6.22 5.93
N ALA A 175 -3.32 -6.59 6.62
CA ALA A 175 -3.62 -6.06 7.95
C ALA A 175 -2.51 -6.37 8.98
N ARG A 176 -1.95 -7.60 8.93
CA ARG A 176 -0.84 -7.99 9.81
C ARG A 176 0.45 -7.26 9.49
N VAL A 177 0.73 -7.03 8.22
CA VAL A 177 1.91 -6.26 7.77
C VAL A 177 1.79 -4.80 8.23
N ALA A 178 0.62 -4.18 8.07
CA ALA A 178 0.36 -2.82 8.54
C ALA A 178 0.48 -2.71 10.08
N TYR A 179 -0.07 -3.69 10.82
CA TYR A 179 0.09 -3.72 12.27
C TYR A 179 1.55 -3.96 12.71
N ALA A 180 2.30 -4.78 11.96
CA ALA A 180 3.72 -4.97 12.22
C ALA A 180 4.51 -3.67 12.01
N ASP A 181 4.18 -2.87 11.00
CA ASP A 181 4.79 -1.55 10.80
C ASP A 181 4.48 -0.60 11.96
N PHE A 182 3.24 -0.58 12.44
CA PHE A 182 2.86 0.18 13.64
C PHE A 182 3.68 -0.26 14.87
N LEU A 183 3.79 -1.55 15.13
CA LEU A 183 4.57 -2.08 16.27
C LEU A 183 6.05 -1.70 16.18
N LEU A 184 6.64 -1.82 14.97
CA LEU A 184 8.03 -1.43 14.72
C LEU A 184 8.25 0.08 14.94
N ALA A 185 7.30 0.92 14.54
CA ALA A 185 7.36 2.36 14.73
C ALA A 185 7.25 2.78 16.21
N HIS A 186 6.71 1.91 17.07
CA HIS A 186 6.52 2.15 18.51
C HIS A 186 7.47 1.31 19.38
N ASP A 187 8.62 0.88 18.87
CA ASP A 187 9.66 0.12 19.57
C ASP A 187 9.20 -1.24 20.15
N ARG A 188 8.15 -1.82 19.58
CA ARG A 188 7.53 -3.09 20.02
C ARG A 188 7.91 -4.26 19.09
N ALA A 189 9.15 -4.30 18.65
CA ALA A 189 9.68 -5.32 17.75
C ALA A 189 9.47 -6.77 18.26
N GLY A 190 9.49 -6.98 19.57
CA GLY A 190 9.31 -8.31 20.18
C GLY A 190 7.95 -8.98 19.87
N GLU A 191 6.93 -8.22 19.45
CA GLU A 191 5.60 -8.75 19.17
C GLU A 191 5.42 -9.14 17.70
N VAL A 192 6.28 -8.63 16.80
CA VAL A 192 6.12 -8.73 15.35
C VAL A 192 6.29 -10.15 14.82
N ASP A 193 7.28 -10.91 15.32
CA ASP A 193 7.54 -12.27 14.84
C ASP A 193 6.35 -13.21 15.14
N ALA A 194 5.75 -13.10 16.31
CA ALA A 194 4.55 -13.85 16.68
C ALA A 194 3.32 -13.44 15.84
N LEU A 195 3.12 -12.14 15.60
CA LEU A 195 2.05 -11.61 14.77
C LEU A 195 2.12 -12.16 13.32
N LEU A 196 3.33 -12.29 12.78
CA LEU A 196 3.55 -12.71 11.41
C LEU A 196 3.83 -14.23 11.24
N ALA A 197 3.83 -15.01 12.32
CA ALA A 197 4.23 -16.41 12.30
C ALA A 197 3.42 -17.30 11.34
N THR A 198 2.13 -16.98 11.13
CA THR A 198 1.23 -17.73 10.24
C THR A 198 0.98 -17.04 8.90
N ALA A 199 1.60 -15.88 8.67
CA ALA A 199 1.47 -15.17 7.40
C ALA A 199 2.34 -15.82 6.31
N PRO A 200 1.87 -15.85 5.04
CA PRO A 200 2.71 -16.29 3.93
C PRO A 200 4.01 -15.50 3.89
N PRO A 201 5.17 -16.14 3.62
CA PRO A 201 6.48 -15.49 3.67
C PRO A 201 6.72 -14.62 2.43
N THR A 202 5.87 -13.61 2.21
CA THR A 202 6.07 -12.59 1.18
C THR A 202 7.24 -11.67 1.55
N ASP A 203 7.77 -10.92 0.59
CA ASP A 203 8.88 -9.98 0.85
C ASP A 203 8.51 -8.94 1.90
N ALA A 204 7.25 -8.47 1.88
CA ALA A 204 6.71 -7.57 2.90
C ALA A 204 6.73 -8.19 4.31
N VAL A 205 6.34 -9.46 4.44
CA VAL A 205 6.37 -10.20 5.72
C VAL A 205 7.80 -10.45 6.17
N LEU A 206 8.67 -10.92 5.26
CA LEU A 206 10.07 -11.20 5.57
C LEU A 206 10.83 -9.95 6.01
N LEU A 207 10.56 -8.80 5.39
CA LEU A 207 11.17 -7.53 5.77
C LEU A 207 10.83 -7.16 7.23
N ARG A 208 9.56 -7.20 7.62
CA ARG A 208 9.13 -6.87 9.00
C ARG A 208 9.71 -7.86 10.01
N ARG A 209 9.75 -9.14 9.66
CA ARG A 209 10.40 -10.16 10.50
C ARG A 209 11.90 -9.94 10.63
N ALA A 210 12.60 -9.61 9.54
CA ALA A 210 14.03 -9.28 9.56
C ALA A 210 14.30 -8.12 10.51
N LEU A 211 13.55 -7.02 10.38
CA LEU A 211 13.66 -5.85 11.26
C LEU A 211 13.40 -6.18 12.72
N ALA A 212 12.34 -6.93 13.01
CA ALA A 212 11.99 -7.33 14.36
C ALA A 212 13.08 -8.19 15.01
N LEU A 213 13.54 -9.22 14.29
CA LEU A 213 14.57 -10.15 14.78
C LEU A 213 15.92 -9.45 14.98
N GLN A 214 16.28 -8.48 14.12
CA GLN A 214 17.51 -7.70 14.34
C GLN A 214 17.39 -6.80 15.58
N ARG A 215 16.26 -6.09 15.75
CA ARG A 215 16.06 -5.21 16.91
C ARG A 215 16.01 -5.98 18.23
N THR A 216 15.55 -7.22 18.21
CA THR A 216 15.54 -8.12 19.38
C THR A 216 16.79 -8.95 19.54
N GLN A 217 17.79 -8.81 18.67
CA GLN A 217 19.02 -9.56 18.64
C GLN A 217 18.82 -11.09 18.57
N ASP A 218 17.75 -11.53 17.89
CA ASP A 218 17.43 -12.95 17.71
C ASP A 218 18.36 -13.61 16.70
N LEU A 219 18.88 -14.80 17.03
CA LEU A 219 19.80 -15.55 16.18
C LEU A 219 19.23 -15.91 14.80
N ARG A 220 17.90 -15.96 14.65
CA ARG A 220 17.21 -16.22 13.38
C ARG A 220 17.32 -15.05 12.39
N ALA A 221 17.69 -13.85 12.85
CA ALA A 221 17.77 -12.65 12.01
C ALA A 221 18.64 -12.87 10.77
N ALA A 222 19.82 -13.46 10.93
CA ALA A 222 20.78 -13.67 9.84
C ALA A 222 20.18 -14.51 8.69
N ALA A 223 19.43 -15.56 9.01
CA ALA A 223 18.81 -16.44 8.01
C ALA A 223 17.68 -15.69 7.25
N VAL A 224 16.84 -14.94 7.96
CA VAL A 224 15.73 -14.19 7.33
C VAL A 224 16.28 -13.07 6.45
N VAL A 225 17.31 -12.35 6.90
CA VAL A 225 17.97 -11.30 6.11
C VAL A 225 18.63 -11.88 4.85
N ALA A 226 19.29 -13.02 4.94
CA ALA A 226 19.92 -13.68 3.78
C ALA A 226 18.86 -14.11 2.74
N GLU A 227 17.73 -14.66 3.19
CA GLU A 227 16.61 -15.01 2.33
C GLU A 227 16.03 -13.77 1.62
N LEU A 228 15.76 -12.72 2.38
CA LEU A 228 15.19 -11.49 1.82
C LEU A 228 16.14 -10.83 0.82
N ARG A 229 17.46 -10.77 1.14
CA ARG A 229 18.48 -10.25 0.22
C ARG A 229 18.48 -11.01 -1.10
N ARG A 230 18.35 -12.35 -1.05
CA ARG A 230 18.29 -13.17 -2.27
C ARG A 230 17.05 -12.87 -3.11
N ARG A 231 15.88 -12.65 -2.46
CA ARG A 231 14.63 -12.34 -3.15
C ARG A 231 14.60 -10.94 -3.76
N LEU A 232 15.15 -9.97 -3.05
CA LEU A 232 15.24 -8.59 -3.51
C LEU A 232 16.37 -8.34 -4.50
N ALA A 233 17.27 -9.32 -4.70
CA ALA A 233 18.32 -9.21 -5.70
C ALA A 233 17.71 -9.04 -7.11
N PRO A 234 18.10 -7.99 -7.85
CA PRO A 234 17.55 -7.77 -9.18
C PRO A 234 17.91 -8.95 -10.10
N PRO A 235 17.00 -9.39 -10.98
CA PRO A 235 17.35 -10.27 -12.08
C PRO A 235 18.48 -9.63 -12.90
N MET A 236 19.42 -10.43 -13.39
CA MET A 236 20.58 -9.94 -14.14
C MET A 236 20.14 -8.89 -15.20
N GLY A 237 20.55 -7.63 -15.02
CA GLY A 237 20.48 -6.58 -16.02
C GLY A 237 19.61 -5.36 -15.73
N GLU A 238 18.57 -5.42 -14.89
CA GLU A 238 17.73 -4.24 -14.59
C GLU A 238 17.18 -4.31 -13.16
N VAL A 239 17.31 -3.20 -12.42
CA VAL A 239 16.51 -2.97 -11.22
C VAL A 239 15.09 -2.66 -11.70
N GLY A 240 14.22 -3.66 -11.70
CA GLY A 240 12.80 -3.50 -12.04
C GLY A 240 12.12 -2.48 -11.13
N THR A 241 10.96 -2.01 -11.54
CA THR A 241 10.13 -1.09 -10.72
C THR A 241 9.40 -1.82 -9.58
N LEU A 242 9.37 -3.16 -9.61
CA LEU A 242 8.80 -3.99 -8.57
C LEU A 242 9.68 -3.93 -7.30
N HIS A 243 9.03 -3.84 -6.16
CA HIS A 243 9.66 -3.90 -4.83
C HIS A 243 10.58 -2.72 -4.44
N LEU A 244 10.57 -1.59 -5.16
CA LEU A 244 11.41 -0.42 -4.83
C LEU A 244 11.23 0.05 -3.38
N ARG A 245 10.00 0.03 -2.85
CA ARG A 245 9.71 0.38 -1.45
C ARG A 245 10.39 -0.59 -0.48
N GLU A 246 10.20 -1.89 -0.69
CA GLU A 246 10.81 -2.94 0.16
C GLU A 246 12.33 -2.91 0.07
N MET A 247 12.89 -2.71 -1.12
CA MET A 247 14.33 -2.57 -1.33
C MET A 247 14.88 -1.35 -0.62
N ALA A 248 14.21 -0.19 -0.74
CA ALA A 248 14.63 1.04 -0.06
C ALA A 248 14.60 0.89 1.47
N ARG A 249 13.54 0.28 2.01
CA ARG A 249 13.45 -0.02 3.44
C ARG A 249 14.51 -1.04 3.88
N PHE A 250 14.73 -2.07 3.10
CA PHE A 250 15.76 -3.08 3.40
C PHE A 250 17.16 -2.42 3.46
N SER A 251 17.51 -1.61 2.45
CA SER A 251 18.78 -0.89 2.45
C SER A 251 18.88 0.10 3.63
N LEU A 252 17.82 0.82 3.96
CA LEU A 252 17.83 1.80 5.04
C LEU A 252 17.89 1.16 6.43
N GLU A 253 16.95 0.25 6.69
CA GLU A 253 16.65 -0.20 8.06
C GLU A 253 17.39 -1.50 8.42
N VAL A 254 17.74 -2.36 7.42
CA VAL A 254 18.41 -3.64 7.65
C VAL A 254 19.92 -3.54 7.38
N GLU A 255 20.32 -2.91 6.27
CA GLU A 255 21.71 -2.83 5.84
C GLU A 255 22.41 -1.54 6.31
N GLY A 256 21.67 -0.52 6.68
CA GLY A 256 22.23 0.80 7.07
C GLY A 256 22.82 1.57 5.89
N ASP A 257 22.52 1.17 4.65
CA ASP A 257 22.97 1.85 3.43
C ASP A 257 22.00 2.97 3.04
N ALA A 258 22.15 4.10 3.71
CA ALA A 258 21.29 5.27 3.51
C ALA A 258 21.38 5.86 2.08
N ARG A 259 22.51 5.70 1.39
CA ARG A 259 22.70 6.23 0.04
C ARG A 259 21.89 5.42 -0.97
N THR A 260 22.01 4.10 -0.95
CA THR A 260 21.21 3.19 -1.78
C THR A 260 19.73 3.34 -1.46
N ALA A 261 19.37 3.44 -0.18
CA ALA A 261 17.99 3.67 0.25
C ALA A 261 17.40 4.95 -0.33
N LEU A 262 18.15 6.06 -0.34
CA LEU A 262 17.70 7.33 -0.91
C LEU A 262 17.47 7.24 -2.42
N ASP A 263 18.37 6.60 -3.16
CA ASP A 263 18.19 6.38 -4.60
C ASP A 263 16.90 5.59 -4.89
N LEU A 264 16.74 4.45 -4.21
CA LEU A 264 15.56 3.59 -4.36
C LEU A 264 14.27 4.29 -3.94
N ALA A 265 14.27 5.01 -2.81
CA ALA A 265 13.11 5.76 -2.35
C ALA A 265 12.73 6.90 -3.30
N THR A 266 13.71 7.58 -3.90
CA THR A 266 13.48 8.63 -4.92
C THR A 266 12.84 8.03 -6.18
N ARG A 267 13.33 6.90 -6.63
CA ARG A 267 12.74 6.18 -7.77
C ARG A 267 11.33 5.69 -7.47
N ASN A 268 11.11 5.14 -6.27
CA ASN A 268 9.78 4.72 -5.82
C ASN A 268 8.82 5.91 -5.79
N TRP A 269 9.25 7.07 -5.28
CA TRP A 269 8.44 8.30 -5.21
C TRP A 269 7.97 8.80 -6.58
N SER A 270 8.72 8.52 -7.64
CA SER A 270 8.28 8.85 -9.00
C SER A 270 7.08 8.01 -9.47
N LEU A 271 6.85 6.85 -8.88
CA LEU A 271 5.77 5.92 -9.21
C LEU A 271 4.61 5.98 -8.21
N GLN A 272 4.94 6.00 -6.91
CA GLN A 272 3.98 5.91 -5.81
C GLN A 272 4.19 7.06 -4.83
N LYS A 273 3.09 7.61 -4.32
CA LYS A 273 3.07 8.75 -3.40
C LYS A 273 2.12 8.51 -2.22
N GLU A 274 2.14 7.30 -1.68
CA GLU A 274 1.41 6.97 -0.47
C GLU A 274 2.11 7.57 0.77
N PRO A 275 1.42 7.74 1.91
CA PRO A 275 2.03 8.24 3.14
C PRO A 275 3.30 7.49 3.53
N ALA A 276 3.32 6.15 3.37
CA ALA A 276 4.49 5.33 3.65
C ALA A 276 5.70 5.66 2.73
N ASP A 277 5.45 6.04 1.47
CA ASP A 277 6.51 6.44 0.54
C ASP A 277 7.09 7.80 0.90
N ALA A 278 6.24 8.72 1.35
CA ALA A 278 6.66 10.02 1.84
C ALA A 278 7.56 9.90 3.08
N LEU A 279 7.14 9.07 4.05
CA LEU A 279 7.93 8.76 5.26
C LEU A 279 9.27 8.12 4.89
N LEU A 280 9.28 7.16 3.99
CA LEU A 280 10.49 6.46 3.56
C LEU A 280 11.48 7.41 2.88
N LEU A 281 11.02 8.24 1.94
CA LEU A 281 11.89 9.20 1.25
C LEU A 281 12.44 10.25 2.23
N ALA A 282 11.63 10.76 3.14
CA ALA A 282 12.07 11.71 4.15
C ALA A 282 13.11 11.07 5.10
N ALA A 283 12.87 9.85 5.58
CA ALA A 283 13.79 9.12 6.45
C ALA A 283 15.12 8.80 5.74
N ALA A 284 15.08 8.32 4.48
CA ALA A 284 16.27 8.02 3.69
C ALA A 284 17.10 9.29 3.40
N ALA A 285 16.44 10.41 3.07
CA ALA A 285 17.10 11.69 2.84
C ALA A 285 17.81 12.21 4.11
N ARG A 286 17.17 12.07 5.27
CA ARG A 286 17.75 12.44 6.57
C ARG A 286 18.96 11.54 6.91
N ALA A 287 18.81 10.22 6.79
CA ALA A 287 19.85 9.26 7.08
C ALA A 287 21.08 9.41 6.16
N ALA A 288 20.87 9.77 4.88
CA ALA A 288 21.93 10.04 3.92
C ALA A 288 22.60 11.42 4.11
N GLY A 289 22.18 12.23 5.09
CA GLY A 289 22.68 13.61 5.27
C GLY A 289 22.28 14.56 4.13
N GLN A 290 21.23 14.25 3.38
CA GLN A 290 20.76 15.00 2.22
C GLN A 290 19.31 15.50 2.40
N PRO A 291 19.00 16.33 3.41
CA PRO A 291 17.61 16.73 3.74
C PRO A 291 16.90 17.45 2.58
N ARG A 292 17.65 18.05 1.64
CA ARG A 292 17.09 18.68 0.44
C ARG A 292 16.50 17.66 -0.54
N ALA A 293 16.93 16.40 -0.50
CA ALA A 293 16.36 15.35 -1.34
C ALA A 293 14.90 15.02 -1.00
N ALA A 294 14.41 15.41 0.20
CA ALA A 294 13.01 15.34 0.58
C ALA A 294 12.15 16.53 0.06
N ALA A 295 12.69 17.41 -0.79
CA ALA A 295 11.93 18.53 -1.36
C ALA A 295 10.62 18.09 -2.06
N PRO A 296 10.59 17.01 -2.86
CA PRO A 296 9.35 16.54 -3.48
C PRO A 296 8.27 16.15 -2.46
N VAL A 297 8.66 15.60 -1.31
CA VAL A 297 7.72 15.30 -0.20
C VAL A 297 7.17 16.59 0.39
N ARG A 298 8.03 17.61 0.64
CA ARG A 298 7.59 18.91 1.14
C ARG A 298 6.64 19.63 0.18
N GLU A 299 6.85 19.50 -1.12
CA GLU A 299 5.93 20.00 -2.14
C GLU A 299 4.58 19.26 -2.08
N PHE A 300 4.60 17.96 -1.96
CA PHE A 300 3.39 17.14 -1.90
C PHE A 300 2.58 17.39 -0.61
N ILE A 301 3.23 17.71 0.51
CA ILE A 301 2.57 18.17 1.75
C ILE A 301 1.81 19.48 1.51
N ARG A 302 2.35 20.40 0.71
CA ARG A 302 1.70 21.67 0.42
C ARG A 302 0.58 21.56 -0.62
N ASP A 303 0.79 20.78 -1.68
CA ASP A 303 -0.15 20.55 -2.78
C ASP A 303 0.09 19.16 -3.40
N PRO A 304 -0.88 18.26 -3.40
CA PRO A 304 -2.32 18.38 -3.08
C PRO A 304 -2.67 18.38 -1.59
N GLY A 305 -1.71 18.38 -0.69
CA GLY A 305 -1.86 18.34 0.74
C GLY A 305 -1.80 16.92 1.30
N LEU A 306 -0.69 16.59 1.97
CA LEU A 306 -0.55 15.34 2.72
C LEU A 306 -0.27 15.69 4.18
N PHE A 307 -1.20 15.32 5.05
CA PHE A 307 -1.03 15.40 6.49
C PHE A 307 -0.65 14.04 7.06
N ASP A 308 0.44 14.00 7.80
CA ASP A 308 0.84 12.86 8.63
C ASP A 308 1.71 13.42 9.76
N VAL A 309 1.33 13.19 11.01
CA VAL A 309 2.07 13.71 12.16
C VAL A 309 3.53 13.26 12.17
N ARG A 310 3.81 12.04 11.68
CA ARG A 310 5.17 11.46 11.62
C ARG A 310 6.07 12.20 10.62
N LEU A 311 5.50 12.78 9.57
CA LEU A 311 6.26 13.56 8.58
C LEU A 311 6.77 14.87 9.15
N HIS A 312 6.03 15.52 10.09
CA HIS A 312 6.51 16.74 10.74
C HIS A 312 7.81 16.48 11.48
N GLU A 313 7.88 15.40 12.28
CA GLU A 313 9.07 15.04 13.04
C GLU A 313 10.29 14.68 12.16
N LEU A 314 10.04 14.15 10.97
CA LEU A 314 11.11 13.76 10.03
C LEU A 314 11.65 14.93 9.21
N LEU A 315 10.85 15.98 8.97
CA LEU A 315 11.17 17.08 8.07
C LEU A 315 11.61 18.36 8.79
N GLU A 316 11.48 18.40 10.11
CA GLU A 316 12.09 19.41 10.98
C GLU A 316 13.61 19.21 11.10
#